data_30bc35c32ffd54098daba053419903c4
#
_entry.id   30bc35c32ffd54098daba053419903c4
#
_cell.length_a   1.000
_cell.length_b   1.000
_cell.length_c   1.000
_cell.angle_alpha   90.00
_cell.angle_beta   90.00
_cell.angle_gamma   90.00
#
_symmetry.space_group_name_H-M   'P 1'
#
loop_
_entity.id
_entity.type
_entity.pdbx_description
1 polymer ?
#
loop_
_entity_poly.entity_id
_entity_poly.type
_entity_poly.pdbx_seq_one_letter_code
_entity_poly.pdbx_strand_id
1 'polypeptide(L)'
;RVLFRSVVLPSGLQYEIIKEGTGKKPKATDQVRCHYEGTLIDGTLFDSSIQRGEPAVFGVNQVIPGWVEALQLMPEGSKWKLYIPSELGYGARGAGEMIPPHSTLIFEVELLEVL
;
A
#
# COMPACT_ATOMS: atom_id res chain seq x y z
N ARG A 1 -10.08 -5.58 -25.09
CA ARG A 1 -8.74 -5.60 -24.54
C ARG A 1 -8.73 -5.15 -23.08
N VAL A 2 -7.75 -5.59 -22.38
CA VAL A 2 -7.63 -5.27 -20.97
C VAL A 2 -6.93 -3.94 -20.80
N LEU A 3 -7.49 -3.13 -19.94
CA LEU A 3 -6.93 -1.85 -19.64
C LEU A 3 -6.37 -1.89 -18.23
N PHE A 4 -5.07 -2.06 -18.14
CA PHE A 4 -4.40 -1.93 -16.86
C PHE A 4 -4.04 -0.48 -16.65
N ARG A 5 -4.45 0.04 -15.51
CA ARG A 5 -4.10 1.40 -15.12
C ARG A 5 -2.90 1.31 -14.20
N SER A 6 -1.80 0.84 -14.77
CA SER A 6 -0.58 0.66 -14.00
C SER A 6 0.36 1.83 -14.27
N VAL A 7 1.02 2.28 -13.21
CA VAL A 7 1.91 3.44 -13.24
C VAL A 7 3.20 3.06 -12.55
N VAL A 8 4.32 3.51 -13.13
CA VAL A 8 5.64 3.38 -12.51
C VAL A 8 6.14 4.77 -12.18
N LEU A 9 6.44 5.00 -10.90
CA LEU A 9 6.90 6.30 -10.43
C LEU A 9 8.42 6.36 -10.41
N PRO A 10 9.02 7.57 -10.44
CA PRO A 10 10.48 7.71 -10.40
C PRO A 10 11.14 7.06 -9.20
N SER A 11 10.43 6.94 -8.08
CA SER A 11 10.93 6.28 -6.87
C SER A 11 11.08 4.78 -7.03
N GLY A 12 10.49 4.19 -8.08
CA GLY A 12 10.42 2.74 -8.27
C GLY A 12 9.11 2.14 -7.81
N LEU A 13 8.27 2.89 -7.11
CA LEU A 13 6.95 2.42 -6.73
C LEU A 13 6.11 2.20 -7.98
N GLN A 14 5.42 1.06 -8.03
CA GLN A 14 4.47 0.76 -9.10
C GLN A 14 3.12 0.49 -8.50
N TYR A 15 2.06 0.89 -9.20
CA TYR A 15 0.71 0.60 -8.73
C TYR A 15 -0.25 0.37 -9.88
N GLU A 16 -1.29 -0.41 -9.57
CA GLU A 16 -2.43 -0.61 -10.46
C GLU A 16 -3.67 -0.08 -9.76
N ILE A 17 -4.49 0.66 -10.49
CA ILE A 17 -5.74 1.18 -9.95
C ILE A 17 -6.82 0.13 -10.17
N ILE A 18 -7.27 -0.52 -9.09
CA ILE A 18 -8.35 -1.49 -9.16
C ILE A 18 -9.69 -0.76 -9.14
N LYS A 19 -9.80 0.24 -8.28
CA LYS A 19 -10.98 1.07 -8.17
C LYS A 19 -10.53 2.49 -7.92
N GLU A 20 -11.03 3.43 -8.68
CA GLU A 20 -10.70 4.84 -8.50
C GLU A 20 -11.74 5.52 -7.63
N GLY A 21 -11.29 6.09 -6.52
CA GLY A 21 -12.16 6.85 -5.64
C GLY A 21 -12.35 8.27 -6.13
N THR A 22 -13.25 8.99 -5.47
CA THR A 22 -13.58 10.36 -5.84
C THR A 22 -13.44 11.35 -4.70
N GLY A 23 -13.02 10.86 -3.52
CA GLY A 23 -12.87 11.72 -2.36
C GLY A 23 -11.55 12.48 -2.36
N LYS A 24 -11.21 13.02 -1.21
CA LYS A 24 -9.99 13.81 -1.09
C LYS A 24 -8.77 12.90 -0.94
N LYS A 25 -7.62 13.44 -1.34
CA LYS A 25 -6.34 12.77 -1.16
C LYS A 25 -5.76 13.18 0.20
N PRO A 26 -5.20 12.23 0.96
CA PRO A 26 -4.62 12.58 2.25
C PRO A 26 -3.30 13.33 2.08
N LYS A 27 -2.96 14.09 3.10
CA LYS A 27 -1.65 14.75 3.22
C LYS A 27 -0.78 13.94 4.14
N ALA A 28 0.53 14.23 4.10
CA ALA A 28 1.48 13.51 4.94
C ALA A 28 1.16 13.62 6.45
N THR A 29 0.47 14.67 6.86
CA THR A 29 0.10 14.90 8.26
C THR A 29 -1.25 14.30 8.64
N ASP A 30 -1.97 13.74 7.69
CA ASP A 30 -3.29 13.17 7.94
C ASP A 30 -3.21 11.76 8.49
N GLN A 31 -4.32 11.31 9.08
CA GLN A 31 -4.53 9.90 9.40
C GLN A 31 -5.54 9.32 8.44
N VAL A 32 -5.43 8.04 8.17
CA VAL A 32 -6.29 7.34 7.23
C VAL A 32 -6.78 6.04 7.84
N ARG A 33 -7.96 5.61 7.38
CA ARG A 33 -8.49 4.28 7.69
C ARG A 33 -8.48 3.46 6.42
N CYS A 34 -7.84 2.30 6.47
CA CYS A 34 -7.63 1.45 5.31
C CYS A 34 -7.91 -0.01 5.60
N HIS A 35 -8.40 -0.72 4.58
CA HIS A 35 -8.26 -2.16 4.53
C HIS A 35 -7.08 -2.50 3.62
N TYR A 36 -6.34 -3.53 3.97
CA TYR A 36 -5.18 -3.93 3.17
C TYR A 36 -4.84 -5.40 3.34
N GLU A 37 -4.15 -5.93 2.33
CA GLU A 37 -3.49 -7.23 2.41
C GLU A 37 -2.12 -7.12 1.80
N GLY A 38 -1.12 -7.68 2.49
CA GLY A 38 0.26 -7.68 2.02
C GLY A 38 0.77 -9.08 1.77
N THR A 39 1.39 -9.28 0.60
CA THR A 39 1.98 -10.57 0.23
C THR A 39 3.40 -10.37 -0.28
N LEU A 40 4.18 -11.46 -0.20
CA LEU A 40 5.47 -11.55 -0.87
C LEU A 40 5.26 -11.96 -2.33
N ILE A 41 6.34 -11.94 -3.11
CA ILE A 41 6.27 -12.29 -4.54
C ILE A 41 5.73 -13.71 -4.74
N ASP A 42 6.05 -14.62 -3.82
CA ASP A 42 5.60 -16.01 -3.92
C ASP A 42 4.15 -16.22 -3.48
N GLY A 43 3.45 -15.14 -3.12
CA GLY A 43 2.05 -15.20 -2.69
C GLY A 43 1.85 -15.39 -1.21
N THR A 44 2.92 -15.50 -0.42
CA THR A 44 2.80 -15.67 1.03
C THR A 44 2.18 -14.42 1.64
N LEU A 45 1.04 -14.58 2.30
CA LEU A 45 0.37 -13.50 3.01
C LEU A 45 1.10 -13.24 4.33
N PHE A 46 1.54 -11.99 4.55
CA PHE A 46 2.22 -11.65 5.79
C PHE A 46 1.41 -10.74 6.69
N ASP A 47 0.40 -10.06 6.17
CA ASP A 47 -0.44 -9.19 6.98
C ASP A 47 -1.74 -8.89 6.24
N SER A 48 -2.86 -8.81 6.99
CA SER A 48 -4.16 -8.53 6.40
C SER A 48 -5.11 -7.97 7.43
N SER A 49 -5.57 -6.74 7.21
CA SER A 49 -6.63 -6.16 8.03
C SER A 49 -7.96 -6.86 7.77
N ILE A 50 -8.14 -7.38 6.55
CA ILE A 50 -9.37 -8.07 6.16
C ILE A 50 -9.54 -9.34 6.99
N GLN A 51 -8.46 -10.09 7.18
CA GLN A 51 -8.52 -11.31 7.99
C GLN A 51 -8.77 -11.01 9.47
N ARG A 52 -8.31 -9.85 9.96
CA ARG A 52 -8.58 -9.44 11.33
C ARG A 52 -10.02 -8.95 11.52
N GLY A 53 -10.74 -8.69 10.42
CA GLY A 53 -12.13 -8.29 10.45
C GLY A 53 -12.38 -6.82 10.71
N GLU A 54 -11.33 -5.99 10.71
CA GLU A 54 -11.51 -4.55 10.91
C GLU A 54 -10.42 -3.73 10.21
N PRO A 55 -10.77 -2.52 9.73
CA PRO A 55 -9.78 -1.65 9.10
C PRO A 55 -8.74 -1.18 10.10
N ALA A 56 -7.59 -0.80 9.59
CA ALA A 56 -6.50 -0.23 10.37
C ALA A 56 -6.47 1.28 10.18
N VAL A 57 -6.03 1.99 11.22
CA VAL A 57 -5.85 3.44 11.18
C VAL A 57 -4.36 3.74 11.28
N PHE A 58 -3.86 4.54 10.34
CA PHE A 58 -2.44 4.90 10.27
C PHE A 58 -2.29 6.41 10.12
N GLY A 59 -1.19 6.95 10.67
CA GLY A 59 -0.69 8.22 10.21
C GLY A 59 0.00 8.03 8.86
N VAL A 60 -0.28 8.90 7.89
CA VAL A 60 0.25 8.75 6.52
C VAL A 60 1.78 8.71 6.52
N ASN A 61 2.43 9.50 7.38
CA ASN A 61 3.88 9.56 7.44
C ASN A 61 4.50 8.58 8.45
N GLN A 62 3.71 7.62 8.94
CA GLN A 62 4.17 6.65 9.94
C GLN A 62 4.21 5.23 9.40
N VAL A 63 4.13 5.06 8.09
CA VAL A 63 4.13 3.76 7.42
C VAL A 63 5.37 3.66 6.53
N ILE A 64 5.57 2.52 5.88
CA ILE A 64 6.74 2.35 5.00
C ILE A 64 6.71 3.37 3.85
N PRO A 65 7.89 3.76 3.33
CA PRO A 65 7.97 4.83 2.32
C PRO A 65 7.06 4.63 1.11
N GLY A 66 6.92 3.40 0.62
CA GLY A 66 6.04 3.14 -0.50
C GLY A 66 4.59 3.50 -0.22
N TRP A 67 4.12 3.26 1.01
CA TRP A 67 2.77 3.63 1.42
C TRP A 67 2.64 5.14 1.60
N VAL A 68 3.68 5.80 2.14
CA VAL A 68 3.64 7.25 2.31
C VAL A 68 3.42 7.92 0.96
N GLU A 69 4.12 7.46 -0.06
CA GLU A 69 3.97 8.00 -1.40
C GLU A 69 2.61 7.65 -2.00
N ALA A 70 2.20 6.38 -1.93
CA ALA A 70 0.96 5.92 -2.54
C ALA A 70 -0.27 6.57 -1.93
N LEU A 71 -0.34 6.65 -0.60
CA LEU A 71 -1.52 7.18 0.07
C LEU A 71 -1.80 8.62 -0.32
N GLN A 72 -0.77 9.41 -0.54
CA GLN A 72 -0.94 10.81 -0.93
C GLN A 72 -1.45 10.98 -2.36
N LEU A 73 -1.39 9.91 -3.15
CA LEU A 73 -1.91 9.91 -4.53
C LEU A 73 -3.31 9.34 -4.63
N MET A 74 -3.77 8.61 -3.60
CA MET A 74 -5.03 7.88 -3.63
C MET A 74 -6.18 8.76 -3.15
N PRO A 75 -7.20 9.00 -3.98
CA PRO A 75 -8.44 9.61 -3.48
C PRO A 75 -9.18 8.64 -2.54
N GLU A 76 -9.89 9.18 -1.58
CA GLU A 76 -10.78 8.38 -0.73
C GLU A 76 -11.71 7.52 -1.60
N GLY A 77 -11.87 6.25 -1.21
CA GLY A 77 -12.67 5.29 -1.96
C GLY A 77 -11.86 4.50 -2.97
N SER A 78 -10.58 4.80 -3.14
CA SER A 78 -9.72 4.08 -4.08
C SER A 78 -9.30 2.74 -3.52
N LYS A 79 -9.11 1.78 -4.43
CA LYS A 79 -8.45 0.52 -4.11
C LYS A 79 -7.36 0.30 -5.14
N TRP A 80 -6.12 0.27 -4.69
CA TRP A 80 -4.95 0.13 -5.54
C TRP A 80 -4.15 -1.09 -5.15
N LYS A 81 -3.49 -1.69 -6.13
CA LYS A 81 -2.50 -2.72 -5.87
C LYS A 81 -1.12 -2.10 -6.02
N LEU A 82 -0.31 -2.21 -4.98
CA LEU A 82 1.01 -1.59 -4.91
C LEU A 82 2.08 -2.65 -5.04
N TYR A 83 3.10 -2.36 -5.86
CA TYR A 83 4.30 -3.19 -5.97
C TYR A 83 5.44 -2.35 -5.42
N ILE A 84 5.92 -2.70 -4.24
CA ILE A 84 6.84 -1.87 -3.46
C ILE A 84 8.21 -2.51 -3.46
N PRO A 85 9.20 -1.90 -4.14
CA PRO A 85 10.57 -2.43 -4.07
C PRO A 85 11.09 -2.34 -2.64
N SER A 86 12.07 -3.18 -2.32
CA SER A 86 12.55 -3.27 -0.94
C SER A 86 13.03 -1.95 -0.37
N GLU A 87 13.58 -1.08 -1.20
CA GLU A 87 14.07 0.24 -0.76
C GLU A 87 12.95 1.13 -0.23
N LEU A 88 11.73 0.89 -0.66
CA LEU A 88 10.55 1.63 -0.19
C LEU A 88 9.73 0.82 0.81
N GLY A 89 10.21 -0.35 1.18
CA GLY A 89 9.59 -1.23 2.16
C GLY A 89 10.51 -1.43 3.37
N TYR A 90 10.89 -2.68 3.61
CA TYR A 90 11.71 -3.01 4.78
C TYR A 90 13.20 -3.17 4.46
N GLY A 91 13.59 -2.94 3.22
CA GLY A 91 14.98 -2.86 2.81
C GLY A 91 15.82 -4.09 3.07
N ALA A 92 17.10 -3.86 3.31
CA ALA A 92 18.06 -4.94 3.55
C ALA A 92 17.86 -5.65 4.88
N ARG A 93 17.11 -5.04 5.80
CA ARG A 93 16.87 -5.62 7.13
C ARG A 93 15.74 -6.62 7.13
N GLY A 94 14.74 -6.43 6.27
CA GLY A 94 13.52 -7.22 6.32
C GLY A 94 12.67 -6.86 7.53
N ALA A 95 11.69 -7.71 7.85
CA ALA A 95 10.84 -7.51 9.00
C ALA A 95 10.40 -8.86 9.57
N GLY A 96 10.87 -9.16 10.77
CA GLY A 96 10.54 -10.41 11.46
C GLY A 96 10.91 -11.63 10.64
N GLU A 97 10.19 -12.73 10.87
CA GLU A 97 10.42 -13.98 10.17
C GLU A 97 9.72 -14.03 8.81
N MET A 98 8.68 -13.22 8.63
CA MET A 98 7.83 -13.30 7.44
C MET A 98 8.40 -12.54 6.25
N ILE A 99 9.17 -11.48 6.48
CA ILE A 99 9.66 -10.64 5.40
C ILE A 99 11.18 -10.70 5.38
N PRO A 100 11.74 -11.51 4.46
CA PRO A 100 13.21 -11.61 4.33
C PRO A 100 13.83 -10.30 3.87
N PRO A 101 15.16 -10.14 4.02
CA PRO A 101 15.85 -8.99 3.45
C PRO A 101 15.63 -8.86 1.96
N HIS A 102 15.59 -7.62 1.49
CA HIS A 102 15.46 -7.27 0.06
C HIS A 102 14.18 -7.79 -0.60
N SER A 103 13.09 -7.87 0.18
CA SER A 103 11.82 -8.36 -0.34
C SER A 103 11.04 -7.26 -1.05
N THR A 104 10.55 -7.57 -2.25
CA THR A 104 9.51 -6.78 -2.90
C THR A 104 8.18 -7.13 -2.25
N LEU A 105 7.40 -6.13 -1.92
CA LEU A 105 6.11 -6.31 -1.25
C LEU A 105 4.97 -5.99 -2.21
N ILE A 106 3.91 -6.77 -2.12
CA ILE A 106 2.69 -6.53 -2.91
C ILE A 106 1.57 -6.28 -1.94
N PHE A 107 0.95 -5.10 -2.03
CA PHE A 107 -0.17 -4.73 -1.18
C PHE A 107 -1.39 -4.41 -2.02
N GLU A 108 -2.56 -4.91 -1.59
CA GLU A 108 -3.82 -4.34 -2.02
C GLU A 108 -4.30 -3.44 -0.90
N VAL A 109 -4.50 -2.16 -1.21
CA VAL A 109 -4.86 -1.15 -0.22
C VAL A 109 -6.14 -0.47 -0.67
N GLU A 110 -7.13 -0.46 0.22
CA GLU A 110 -8.37 0.27 0.01
C GLU A 110 -8.40 1.43 0.99
N LEU A 111 -8.38 2.66 0.47
CA LEU A 111 -8.44 3.86 1.30
C LEU A 111 -9.90 4.16 1.59
N LEU A 112 -10.33 3.87 2.81
CA LEU A 112 -11.73 4.00 3.19
C LEU A 112 -12.07 5.44 3.57
N GLU A 113 -11.17 6.10 4.31
CA GLU A 113 -11.48 7.41 4.86
C GLU A 113 -10.21 8.16 5.21
N VAL A 114 -10.20 9.47 4.92
CA VAL A 114 -9.18 10.41 5.43
C VAL A 114 -9.75 11.04 6.69
N LEU A 115 -9.08 10.83 7.80
CA LEU A 115 -9.59 11.26 9.11
C LEU A 115 -9.24 12.72 9.45
#